data_f057a0d0816e65f978d0a9782872388b
#
_entry.id   f057a0d0816e65f978d0a9782872388b
#
_cell.length_a   1.000
_cell.length_b   1.000
_cell.length_c   1.000
_cell.angle_alpha   90.00
_cell.angle_beta   90.00
_cell.angle_gamma   90.00
#
_symmetry.space_group_name_H-M   'P 1'
#
loop_
_entity.id
_entity.type
_entity.pdbx_description
1 polymer ?
#
loop_
_entity_poly.entity_id
_entity_poly.type
_entity_poly.pdbx_seq_one_letter_code
_entity_poly.pdbx_strand_id
1 'polypeptide(L)'
;YTVDFHTILNTFNFLPPSIEPTATGHIIEQIQMIEKIIANGYGYEVEGNIYFDVVKYDKDHAYGKLSGRNIEDMISNTRELDGQSDKKNPVDFALWKKASAEHIMRWPSPWSEGFPGWHLECSAMSTKYLGAKFDIHGGGMDLVFPHHEAEIAQSCASDGAEAVNYWMHNNMITINGQKMGKSLGNFITLSEFFSGEHESLEQAYQPMTIRFFILQAHYRSTVDFSNEALQAAEKGMTKLMNALDTLDGIKVDSDSSINVE
;
A
#
# COMPACT_ATOMS: atom_id res chain seq x y z
N TYR A 1 -5.07 -4.86 -16.61
CA TYR A 1 -4.29 -4.30 -15.49
C TYR A 1 -3.51 -5.38 -14.73
N THR A 2 -4.13 -6.48 -14.26
CA THR A 2 -3.42 -7.55 -13.53
C THR A 2 -2.28 -8.15 -14.35
N VAL A 3 -2.54 -8.46 -15.61
CA VAL A 3 -1.50 -8.98 -16.52
C VAL A 3 -0.37 -7.98 -16.71
N ASP A 4 -0.69 -6.71 -16.93
CA ASP A 4 0.31 -5.65 -17.08
C ASP A 4 1.16 -5.49 -15.82
N PHE A 5 0.53 -5.52 -14.64
CA PHE A 5 1.22 -5.48 -13.36
C PHE A 5 2.22 -6.62 -13.20
N HIS A 6 1.80 -7.87 -13.45
CA HIS A 6 2.70 -9.03 -13.38
C HIS A 6 3.81 -8.96 -14.43
N THR A 7 3.52 -8.49 -15.64
CA THR A 7 4.53 -8.29 -16.69
C THR A 7 5.60 -7.29 -16.23
N ILE A 8 5.19 -6.18 -15.62
CA ILE A 8 6.11 -5.18 -15.10
C ILE A 8 6.96 -5.74 -13.95
N LEU A 9 6.36 -6.46 -12.99
CA LEU A 9 7.11 -7.09 -11.90
C LEU A 9 8.17 -8.07 -12.43
N ASN A 10 7.81 -8.88 -13.41
CA ASN A 10 8.76 -9.79 -14.07
C ASN A 10 9.87 -9.04 -14.80
N THR A 11 9.56 -7.95 -15.49
CA THR A 11 10.53 -7.09 -16.16
C THR A 11 11.55 -6.47 -15.21
N PHE A 12 11.11 -6.13 -14.00
CA PHE A 12 11.98 -5.69 -12.91
C PHE A 12 12.70 -6.82 -12.18
N ASN A 13 12.49 -8.06 -12.57
CA ASN A 13 13.07 -9.24 -11.91
C ASN A 13 12.70 -9.31 -10.41
N PHE A 14 11.44 -9.03 -10.07
CA PHE A 14 10.92 -9.24 -8.72
C PHE A 14 10.61 -10.71 -8.48
N LEU A 15 10.91 -11.19 -7.29
CA LEU A 15 10.41 -12.49 -6.86
C LEU A 15 8.90 -12.39 -6.62
N PRO A 16 8.11 -13.39 -7.08
CA PRO A 16 6.69 -13.39 -6.82
C PRO A 16 6.41 -13.52 -5.32
N PRO A 17 5.32 -12.91 -4.80
CA PRO A 17 4.89 -13.12 -3.44
C PRO A 17 4.44 -14.57 -3.25
N SER A 18 4.49 -15.07 -2.00
CA SER A 18 4.01 -16.43 -1.68
C SER A 18 2.49 -16.56 -1.88
N ILE A 19 1.76 -15.49 -1.65
CA ILE A 19 0.30 -15.37 -1.83
C ILE A 19 -0.01 -13.99 -2.39
N GLU A 20 -0.97 -13.95 -3.32
CA GLU A 20 -1.50 -12.71 -3.89
C GLU A 20 -3.04 -12.73 -3.79
N PRO A 21 -3.59 -12.46 -2.59
CA PRO A 21 -5.03 -12.54 -2.36
C PRO A 21 -5.77 -11.41 -3.05
N THR A 22 -6.98 -11.70 -3.53
CA THR A 22 -7.89 -10.71 -4.10
C THR A 22 -9.00 -10.35 -3.13
N ALA A 23 -9.37 -9.09 -3.03
CA ALA A 23 -10.46 -8.63 -2.16
C ALA A 23 -11.80 -9.31 -2.50
N THR A 24 -12.09 -9.49 -3.79
CA THR A 24 -13.31 -10.15 -4.28
C THR A 24 -13.37 -11.64 -3.97
N GLY A 25 -12.21 -12.28 -3.78
CA GLY A 25 -12.13 -13.68 -3.35
C GLY A 25 -12.31 -13.88 -1.85
N HIS A 26 -12.44 -12.79 -1.07
CA HIS A 26 -12.44 -12.83 0.41
C HIS A 26 -13.62 -12.10 1.04
N ILE A 27 -14.74 -12.03 0.34
CA ILE A 27 -15.96 -11.37 0.83
C ILE A 27 -16.49 -12.02 2.11
N ILE A 28 -16.38 -13.34 2.21
CA ILE A 28 -16.84 -14.07 3.41
C ILE A 28 -16.04 -13.67 4.65
N GLU A 29 -14.73 -13.61 4.53
CA GLU A 29 -13.83 -13.22 5.63
C GLU A 29 -14.05 -11.76 6.05
N GLN A 30 -14.34 -10.89 5.10
CA GLN A 30 -14.66 -9.49 5.36
C GLN A 30 -15.98 -9.37 6.11
N ILE A 31 -17.03 -10.11 5.72
CA ILE A 31 -18.32 -10.15 6.43
C ILE A 31 -18.10 -10.66 7.85
N GLN A 32 -17.35 -11.76 8.03
CA GLN A 32 -17.06 -12.34 9.35
C GLN A 32 -16.31 -11.35 10.26
N MET A 33 -15.39 -10.57 9.72
CA MET A 33 -14.69 -9.53 10.49
C MET A 33 -15.65 -8.41 10.91
N ILE A 34 -16.55 -7.97 10.03
CA ILE A 34 -17.58 -6.98 10.37
C ILE A 34 -18.48 -7.51 11.49
N GLU A 35 -18.93 -8.75 11.42
CA GLU A 35 -19.75 -9.38 12.46
C GLU A 35 -19.07 -9.35 13.82
N LYS A 36 -17.76 -9.65 13.88
CA LYS A 36 -16.97 -9.53 15.12
C LYS A 36 -16.91 -8.09 15.63
N ILE A 37 -16.63 -7.13 14.74
CA ILE A 37 -16.57 -5.69 15.07
C ILE A 37 -17.90 -5.21 15.66
N ILE A 38 -19.02 -5.64 15.07
CA ILE A 38 -20.38 -5.33 15.58
C ILE A 38 -20.60 -5.99 16.94
N ALA A 39 -20.28 -7.28 17.06
CA ALA A 39 -20.46 -8.04 18.31
C ALA A 39 -19.65 -7.44 19.48
N ASN A 40 -18.47 -6.90 19.19
CA ASN A 40 -17.62 -6.21 20.17
C ASN A 40 -18.06 -4.73 20.38
N GLY A 41 -19.10 -4.30 19.69
CA GLY A 41 -19.78 -3.03 19.90
C GLY A 41 -19.14 -1.81 19.22
N TYR A 42 -18.21 -2.00 18.28
CA TYR A 42 -17.56 -0.91 17.52
C TYR A 42 -18.16 -0.71 16.13
N GLY A 43 -19.14 -1.51 15.74
CA GLY A 43 -19.89 -1.35 14.50
C GLY A 43 -21.37 -1.04 14.74
N TYR A 44 -21.99 -0.29 13.82
CA TYR A 44 -23.43 -0.03 13.84
C TYR A 44 -24.02 0.01 12.44
N GLU A 45 -25.29 -0.33 12.34
CA GLU A 45 -26.06 -0.37 11.09
C GLU A 45 -26.92 0.88 10.91
N VAL A 46 -26.96 1.41 9.68
CA VAL A 46 -27.90 2.42 9.23
C VAL A 46 -28.38 2.09 7.81
N GLU A 47 -29.64 1.76 7.66
CA GLU A 47 -30.31 1.49 6.37
C GLU A 47 -29.59 0.43 5.49
N GLY A 48 -28.97 -0.55 6.11
CA GLY A 48 -28.21 -1.61 5.43
C GLY A 48 -26.75 -1.28 5.12
N ASN A 49 -26.27 -0.11 5.55
CA ASN A 49 -24.85 0.23 5.61
C ASN A 49 -24.31 -0.10 7.00
N ILE A 50 -23.07 -0.55 7.10
CA ILE A 50 -22.37 -0.75 8.36
C ILE A 50 -21.23 0.24 8.47
N TYR A 51 -21.17 0.95 9.58
CA TYR A 51 -20.13 1.92 9.89
C TYR A 51 -19.35 1.51 11.13
N PHE A 52 -18.07 1.87 11.15
CA PHE A 52 -17.21 1.77 12.32
C PHE A 52 -17.39 3.01 13.19
N ASP A 53 -17.65 2.82 14.48
CA ASP A 53 -17.86 3.88 15.47
C ASP A 53 -16.49 4.34 16.02
N VAL A 54 -15.87 5.29 15.32
CA VAL A 54 -14.52 5.78 15.64
C VAL A 54 -14.50 6.48 17.01
N VAL A 55 -15.52 7.25 17.33
CA VAL A 55 -15.59 7.98 18.62
C VAL A 55 -15.71 7.03 19.80
N LYS A 56 -16.44 5.93 19.64
CA LYS A 56 -16.51 4.90 20.68
C LYS A 56 -15.19 4.16 20.81
N TYR A 57 -14.58 3.78 19.68
CA TYR A 57 -13.29 3.10 19.67
C TYR A 57 -12.19 3.93 20.34
N ASP A 58 -12.16 5.24 20.08
CA ASP A 58 -11.15 6.15 20.64
C ASP A 58 -11.19 6.26 22.18
N LYS A 59 -12.36 6.06 22.78
CA LYS A 59 -12.49 6.03 24.25
C LYS A 59 -11.81 4.82 24.90
N ASP A 60 -11.79 3.70 24.20
CA ASP A 60 -11.24 2.43 24.69
C ASP A 60 -9.80 2.19 24.17
N HIS A 61 -9.50 2.78 23.02
CA HIS A 61 -8.24 2.64 22.28
C HIS A 61 -7.87 3.99 21.67
N ALA A 62 -6.63 4.32 21.51
CA ALA A 62 -6.23 5.58 20.87
C ALA A 62 -6.37 5.48 19.33
N TYR A 63 -7.37 6.16 18.72
CA TYR A 63 -7.45 6.32 17.28
C TYR A 63 -6.55 7.46 16.80
N GLY A 64 -5.75 7.23 15.76
CA GLY A 64 -4.75 8.19 15.32
C GLY A 64 -3.34 7.92 15.87
N LYS A 65 -3.13 6.78 16.53
CA LYS A 65 -1.85 6.39 17.14
C LYS A 65 -0.71 6.29 16.11
N LEU A 66 -0.99 5.74 14.93
CA LEU A 66 0.00 5.60 13.87
C LEU A 66 0.27 6.92 13.16
N SER A 67 -0.78 7.68 12.88
CA SER A 67 -0.72 8.92 12.12
C SER A 67 -0.33 10.14 12.95
N GLY A 68 -0.37 10.04 14.28
CA GLY A 68 -0.17 11.16 15.20
C GLY A 68 -1.31 12.18 15.18
N ARG A 69 -2.49 11.81 14.64
CA ARG A 69 -3.66 12.70 14.57
C ARG A 69 -4.53 12.52 15.80
N ASN A 70 -5.13 13.61 16.27
CA ASN A 70 -6.18 13.53 17.27
C ASN A 70 -7.57 13.56 16.63
N ILE A 71 -8.56 12.98 17.31
CA ILE A 71 -9.91 12.83 16.78
C ILE A 71 -10.64 14.20 16.65
N GLU A 72 -10.34 15.15 17.50
CA GLU A 72 -10.97 16.48 17.51
C GLU A 72 -10.59 17.26 16.25
N ASP A 73 -9.30 17.22 15.88
CA ASP A 73 -8.83 17.82 14.62
C ASP A 73 -9.41 17.11 13.39
N MET A 74 -9.59 15.79 13.46
CA MET A 74 -10.22 15.04 12.38
C MET A 74 -11.68 15.43 12.20
N ILE A 75 -12.45 15.55 13.27
CA ILE A 75 -13.85 15.98 13.23
C ILE A 75 -13.97 17.39 12.63
N SER A 76 -13.12 18.31 13.08
CA SER A 76 -13.16 19.71 12.63
C SER A 76 -12.77 19.88 11.15
N ASN A 77 -11.94 18.98 10.60
CA ASN A 77 -11.43 19.03 9.23
C ASN A 77 -12.16 18.10 8.25
N THR A 78 -13.22 17.39 8.70
CA THR A 78 -13.97 16.49 7.82
C THR A 78 -14.80 17.30 6.84
N ARG A 79 -14.59 17.08 5.53
CA ARG A 79 -15.42 17.68 4.48
C ARG A 79 -16.77 17.00 4.42
N GLU A 80 -17.82 17.77 4.09
CA GLU A 80 -19.12 17.19 3.76
C GLU A 80 -18.98 16.37 2.47
N LEU A 81 -19.15 15.07 2.59
CA LEU A 81 -19.16 14.10 1.49
C LEU A 81 -20.54 13.43 1.43
N ASP A 82 -20.91 12.93 0.26
CA ASP A 82 -22.14 12.16 0.09
C ASP A 82 -22.21 10.97 1.07
N GLY A 83 -23.33 10.82 1.76
CA GLY A 83 -23.56 9.78 2.75
C GLY A 83 -23.07 10.10 4.16
N GLN A 84 -22.64 11.32 4.46
CA GLN A 84 -22.31 11.75 5.84
C GLN A 84 -23.53 11.88 6.74
N SER A 85 -24.72 12.16 6.17
CA SER A 85 -25.99 12.26 6.93
C SER A 85 -26.35 10.98 7.69
N ASP A 86 -25.84 9.82 7.25
CA ASP A 86 -26.18 8.51 7.81
C ASP A 86 -25.25 8.09 8.94
N LYS A 87 -24.11 8.78 9.10
CA LYS A 87 -23.12 8.47 10.12
C LYS A 87 -23.46 9.12 11.47
N LYS A 88 -23.13 8.42 12.58
CA LYS A 88 -23.22 9.02 13.92
C LYS A 88 -22.24 10.17 14.09
N ASN A 89 -21.02 10.00 13.55
CA ASN A 89 -19.96 11.00 13.60
C ASN A 89 -19.29 11.14 12.23
N PRO A 90 -18.86 12.34 11.84
CA PRO A 90 -18.24 12.57 10.53
C PRO A 90 -16.97 11.74 10.27
N VAL A 91 -16.26 11.35 11.33
CA VAL A 91 -15.01 10.55 11.24
C VAL A 91 -15.26 9.05 11.11
N ASP A 92 -16.51 8.57 11.31
CA ASP A 92 -16.83 7.18 11.16
C ASP A 92 -16.61 6.75 9.69
N PHE A 93 -16.17 5.52 9.48
CA PHE A 93 -15.91 5.01 8.14
C PHE A 93 -16.75 3.75 7.85
N ALA A 94 -17.00 3.51 6.56
CA ALA A 94 -17.82 2.39 6.15
C ALA A 94 -17.06 1.07 6.28
N LEU A 95 -17.72 0.07 6.86
CA LEU A 95 -17.31 -1.34 6.85
C LEU A 95 -18.04 -2.10 5.74
N TRP A 96 -19.33 -1.80 5.53
CA TRP A 96 -20.14 -2.33 4.45
C TRP A 96 -21.03 -1.23 3.87
N LYS A 97 -21.06 -1.14 2.55
CA LYS A 97 -21.91 -0.19 1.84
C LYS A 97 -23.01 -0.93 1.08
N LYS A 98 -24.26 -0.54 1.30
CA LYS A 98 -25.38 -1.00 0.50
C LYS A 98 -25.21 -0.55 -0.94
N ALA A 99 -25.32 -1.47 -1.90
CA ALA A 99 -25.19 -1.16 -3.30
C ALA A 99 -26.41 -0.46 -3.86
N SER A 100 -26.21 0.53 -4.74
CA SER A 100 -27.28 1.07 -5.57
C SER A 100 -27.63 0.10 -6.71
N ALA A 101 -28.72 0.38 -7.43
CA ALA A 101 -29.14 -0.47 -8.56
C ALA A 101 -28.08 -0.54 -9.69
N GLU A 102 -27.29 0.53 -9.85
CA GLU A 102 -26.27 0.65 -10.89
C GLU A 102 -24.93 -0.02 -10.50
N HIS A 103 -24.76 -0.40 -9.23
CA HIS A 103 -23.53 -1.01 -8.76
C HIS A 103 -23.39 -2.42 -9.30
N ILE A 104 -22.35 -2.66 -10.10
CA ILE A 104 -22.11 -3.96 -10.76
C ILE A 104 -21.51 -4.96 -9.76
N MET A 105 -20.51 -4.54 -8.96
CA MET A 105 -19.85 -5.38 -7.99
C MET A 105 -20.56 -5.30 -6.64
N ARG A 106 -21.35 -6.32 -6.32
CA ARG A 106 -22.12 -6.42 -5.07
C ARG A 106 -22.32 -7.88 -4.69
N TRP A 107 -22.40 -8.12 -3.40
CA TRP A 107 -22.54 -9.44 -2.80
C TRP A 107 -23.62 -9.42 -1.75
N PRO A 108 -24.29 -10.57 -1.50
CA PRO A 108 -25.23 -10.69 -0.37
C PRO A 108 -24.46 -10.65 0.95
N SER A 109 -25.04 -9.99 1.94
CA SER A 109 -24.57 -9.96 3.32
C SER A 109 -25.74 -10.03 4.29
N PRO A 110 -25.52 -10.21 5.61
CA PRO A 110 -26.58 -10.18 6.60
C PRO A 110 -27.36 -8.86 6.66
N TRP A 111 -26.78 -7.77 6.18
CA TRP A 111 -27.33 -6.40 6.29
C TRP A 111 -27.99 -5.91 5.00
N SER A 112 -27.35 -6.17 3.89
CA SER A 112 -27.85 -5.77 2.57
C SER A 112 -27.05 -6.43 1.45
N GLU A 113 -27.57 -6.37 0.22
CA GLU A 113 -26.77 -6.55 -0.97
C GLU A 113 -25.85 -5.33 -1.14
N GLY A 114 -24.51 -5.54 -1.14
CA GLY A 114 -23.57 -4.45 -1.08
C GLY A 114 -22.12 -4.87 -1.28
N PHE A 115 -21.20 -4.06 -0.78
CA PHE A 115 -19.76 -4.26 -0.93
C PHE A 115 -19.00 -3.75 0.31
N PRO A 116 -17.82 -4.33 0.60
CA PRO A 116 -17.03 -3.94 1.77
C PRO A 116 -16.41 -2.55 1.61
N GLY A 117 -16.10 -1.92 2.74
CA GLY A 117 -15.27 -0.73 2.80
C GLY A 117 -13.81 -1.05 2.47
N TRP A 118 -13.11 -0.14 1.82
CA TRP A 118 -11.75 -0.33 1.32
C TRP A 118 -10.73 -0.81 2.38
N HIS A 119 -10.81 -0.32 3.61
CA HIS A 119 -9.83 -0.67 4.65
C HIS A 119 -9.97 -2.13 5.14
N LEU A 120 -11.19 -2.66 5.09
CA LEU A 120 -11.52 -3.98 5.58
C LEU A 120 -10.91 -5.11 4.75
N GLU A 121 -10.70 -4.86 3.47
CA GLU A 121 -10.12 -5.84 2.54
C GLU A 121 -8.75 -6.31 3.02
N CYS A 122 -7.87 -5.36 3.34
CA CYS A 122 -6.52 -5.65 3.80
C CYS A 122 -6.53 -6.29 5.19
N SER A 123 -7.34 -5.78 6.12
CA SER A 123 -7.45 -6.35 7.47
C SER A 123 -7.91 -7.82 7.45
N ALA A 124 -8.94 -8.15 6.66
CA ALA A 124 -9.46 -9.50 6.57
C ALA A 124 -8.47 -10.48 5.89
N MET A 125 -7.86 -10.06 4.78
CA MET A 125 -6.91 -10.89 4.04
C MET A 125 -5.63 -11.14 4.83
N SER A 126 -5.06 -10.11 5.47
CA SER A 126 -3.86 -10.26 6.30
C SER A 126 -4.11 -11.19 7.48
N THR A 127 -5.22 -11.03 8.19
CA THR A 127 -5.60 -11.91 9.30
C THR A 127 -5.76 -13.37 8.85
N LYS A 128 -6.36 -13.60 7.69
CA LYS A 128 -6.56 -14.95 7.15
C LYS A 128 -5.24 -15.67 6.87
N TYR A 129 -4.28 -15.03 6.26
CA TYR A 129 -3.05 -15.66 5.76
C TYR A 129 -1.86 -15.53 6.70
N LEU A 130 -1.80 -14.47 7.48
CA LEU A 130 -0.69 -14.18 8.37
C LEU A 130 -1.04 -14.36 9.86
N GLY A 131 -2.33 -14.56 10.17
CA GLY A 131 -2.82 -14.67 11.53
C GLY A 131 -3.19 -13.32 12.13
N ALA A 132 -3.65 -13.36 13.39
CA ALA A 132 -4.09 -12.17 14.12
C ALA A 132 -2.92 -11.19 14.41
N LYS A 133 -1.69 -11.64 14.29
CA LYS A 133 -0.50 -10.81 14.46
C LYS A 133 0.61 -11.24 13.51
N PHE A 134 1.20 -10.28 12.81
CA PHE A 134 2.27 -10.50 11.85
C PHE A 134 3.35 -9.40 11.94
N ASP A 135 4.47 -9.62 11.25
CA ASP A 135 5.66 -8.82 11.50
C ASP A 135 5.63 -7.46 10.82
N ILE A 136 5.45 -7.40 9.50
CA ILE A 136 5.62 -6.16 8.73
C ILE A 136 4.41 -5.91 7.84
N HIS A 137 3.87 -4.68 7.91
CA HIS A 137 2.91 -4.15 6.97
C HIS A 137 3.51 -2.92 6.29
N GLY A 138 3.50 -2.90 4.97
CA GLY A 138 4.09 -1.82 4.18
C GLY A 138 3.08 -1.12 3.29
N GLY A 139 3.35 0.17 3.00
CA GLY A 139 2.57 0.96 2.05
C GLY A 139 3.16 2.33 1.80
N GLY A 140 2.49 3.13 0.99
CA GLY A 140 2.87 4.53 0.79
C GLY A 140 2.54 5.40 2.01
N MET A 141 3.21 6.54 2.13
CA MET A 141 2.92 7.53 3.17
C MET A 141 1.48 8.05 3.15
N ASP A 142 0.83 8.02 2.00
CA ASP A 142 -0.58 8.38 1.81
C ASP A 142 -1.54 7.38 2.45
N LEU A 143 -1.11 6.14 2.68
CA LEU A 143 -1.91 5.11 3.35
C LEU A 143 -1.84 5.19 4.87
N VAL A 144 -0.89 5.92 5.47
CA VAL A 144 -0.82 6.08 6.94
C VAL A 144 -2.16 6.49 7.51
N PHE A 145 -2.80 7.45 6.86
CA PHE A 145 -4.15 7.91 7.21
C PHE A 145 -4.96 8.21 5.93
N PRO A 146 -6.21 7.73 5.84
CA PRO A 146 -6.96 6.99 6.87
C PRO A 146 -6.76 5.46 6.86
N HIS A 147 -6.09 4.88 5.84
CA HIS A 147 -6.16 3.45 5.54
C HIS A 147 -5.56 2.56 6.65
N HIS A 148 -4.28 2.70 6.95
CA HIS A 148 -3.60 1.87 7.95
C HIS A 148 -4.09 2.15 9.39
N GLU A 149 -4.47 3.39 9.68
CA GLU A 149 -5.10 3.72 10.96
C GLU A 149 -6.44 2.99 11.14
N ALA A 150 -7.24 2.91 10.07
CA ALA A 150 -8.49 2.15 10.07
C ALA A 150 -8.25 0.63 10.19
N GLU A 151 -7.19 0.09 9.60
CA GLU A 151 -6.82 -1.32 9.75
C GLU A 151 -6.42 -1.66 11.19
N ILE A 152 -5.68 -0.77 11.88
CA ILE A 152 -5.38 -0.93 13.31
C ILE A 152 -6.68 -0.98 14.11
N ALA A 153 -7.60 -0.06 13.85
CA ALA A 153 -8.87 0.00 14.55
C ALA A 153 -9.72 -1.25 14.30
N GLN A 154 -9.77 -1.74 13.06
CA GLN A 154 -10.50 -2.96 12.70
C GLN A 154 -9.92 -4.19 13.38
N SER A 155 -8.61 -4.35 13.39
CA SER A 155 -7.94 -5.50 14.03
C SER A 155 -8.13 -5.49 15.55
N CYS A 156 -7.96 -4.34 16.20
CA CYS A 156 -8.22 -4.20 17.63
C CYS A 156 -9.69 -4.46 17.97
N ALA A 157 -10.61 -3.94 17.16
CA ALA A 157 -12.04 -4.11 17.39
C ALA A 157 -12.52 -5.55 17.13
N SER A 158 -11.92 -6.28 16.18
CA SER A 158 -12.30 -7.65 15.87
C SER A 158 -11.63 -8.69 16.77
N ASP A 159 -10.33 -8.57 16.99
CA ASP A 159 -9.51 -9.60 17.62
C ASP A 159 -8.84 -9.16 18.93
N GLY A 160 -9.09 -7.93 19.38
CA GLY A 160 -8.62 -7.40 20.67
C GLY A 160 -7.16 -6.98 20.73
N ALA A 161 -6.44 -6.96 19.59
CA ALA A 161 -5.03 -6.60 19.54
C ALA A 161 -4.64 -5.96 18.19
N GLU A 162 -3.56 -5.17 18.21
CA GLU A 162 -2.94 -4.67 16.99
C GLU A 162 -2.31 -5.83 16.20
N ALA A 163 -2.62 -5.90 14.90
CA ALA A 163 -2.18 -6.99 14.04
C ALA A 163 -0.70 -6.89 13.64
N VAL A 164 -0.09 -5.69 13.67
CA VAL A 164 1.19 -5.42 13.03
C VAL A 164 2.26 -5.04 14.05
N ASN A 165 3.44 -5.68 13.96
CA ASN A 165 4.59 -5.32 14.79
C ASN A 165 5.32 -4.09 14.24
N TYR A 166 5.52 -3.99 12.92
CA TYR A 166 6.29 -2.92 12.28
C TYR A 166 5.57 -2.36 11.06
N TRP A 167 5.25 -1.09 11.09
CA TRP A 167 4.73 -0.34 9.96
C TRP A 167 5.87 0.26 9.15
N MET A 168 5.88 0.01 7.84
CA MET A 168 6.87 0.57 6.93
C MET A 168 6.18 1.41 5.85
N HIS A 169 6.54 2.70 5.77
CA HIS A 169 5.96 3.60 4.78
C HIS A 169 7.03 4.19 3.88
N ASN A 170 6.88 3.97 2.57
CA ASN A 170 7.72 4.61 1.57
C ASN A 170 7.16 5.99 1.21
N ASN A 171 8.07 6.90 0.86
CA ASN A 171 7.70 8.24 0.46
C ASN A 171 7.27 8.30 -1.02
N MET A 172 6.86 9.50 -1.44
CA MET A 172 6.33 9.76 -2.78
C MET A 172 7.42 9.78 -3.85
N ILE A 173 7.00 9.54 -5.08
CA ILE A 173 7.81 9.76 -6.29
C ILE A 173 7.50 11.15 -6.82
N THR A 174 8.53 11.86 -7.22
CA THR A 174 8.44 13.15 -7.90
C THR A 174 9.12 13.08 -9.28
N ILE A 175 8.76 14.00 -10.16
CA ILE A 175 9.38 14.19 -11.47
C ILE A 175 9.90 15.62 -11.51
N ASN A 176 11.21 15.78 -11.61
CA ASN A 176 11.87 17.10 -11.58
C ASN A 176 11.41 17.99 -10.40
N GLY A 177 11.35 17.38 -9.19
CA GLY A 177 10.93 18.06 -7.96
C GLY A 177 9.42 18.27 -7.79
N GLN A 178 8.61 17.88 -8.77
CA GLN A 178 7.14 18.02 -8.70
C GLN A 178 6.48 16.68 -8.44
N LYS A 179 5.39 16.68 -7.64
CA LYS A 179 4.58 15.49 -7.44
C LYS A 179 4.12 14.94 -8.79
N MET A 180 4.34 13.63 -9.00
CA MET A 180 3.82 12.94 -10.19
C MET A 180 2.30 12.80 -10.11
N GLY A 181 1.60 13.20 -11.15
CA GLY A 181 0.13 13.09 -11.19
C GLY A 181 -0.46 13.28 -12.58
N LYS A 182 -1.49 12.51 -12.91
CA LYS A 182 -2.17 12.61 -14.22
C LYS A 182 -2.73 14.01 -14.47
N SER A 183 -3.27 14.65 -13.46
CA SER A 183 -3.81 16.02 -13.56
C SER A 183 -2.76 17.10 -13.76
N LEU A 184 -1.48 16.79 -13.50
CA LEU A 184 -0.35 17.69 -13.68
C LEU A 184 0.34 17.48 -15.03
N GLY A 185 -0.07 16.50 -15.82
CA GLY A 185 0.51 16.18 -17.11
C GLY A 185 1.93 15.58 -17.06
N ASN A 186 2.46 15.30 -15.87
CA ASN A 186 3.81 14.76 -15.67
C ASN A 186 3.81 13.28 -15.24
N PHE A 187 2.72 12.57 -15.51
CA PHE A 187 2.62 11.15 -15.17
C PHE A 187 3.31 10.32 -16.24
N ILE A 188 4.39 9.65 -15.89
CA ILE A 188 5.15 8.77 -16.77
C ILE A 188 4.87 7.32 -16.36
N THR A 189 4.41 6.51 -17.28
CA THR A 189 4.23 5.06 -17.07
C THR A 189 5.56 4.33 -17.14
N LEU A 190 5.65 3.15 -16.54
CA LEU A 190 6.87 2.35 -16.63
C LEU A 190 7.17 1.90 -18.07
N SER A 191 6.14 1.66 -18.89
CA SER A 191 6.31 1.35 -20.31
C SER A 191 6.95 2.52 -21.07
N GLU A 192 6.58 3.76 -20.77
CA GLU A 192 7.18 4.95 -21.36
C GLU A 192 8.63 5.14 -20.92
N PHE A 193 8.98 4.83 -19.67
CA PHE A 193 10.39 4.79 -19.24
C PHE A 193 11.21 3.79 -20.07
N PHE A 194 10.62 2.63 -20.39
CA PHE A 194 11.31 1.58 -21.14
C PHE A 194 11.41 1.87 -22.63
N SER A 195 10.42 2.55 -23.21
CA SER A 195 10.44 2.93 -24.62
C SER A 195 11.13 4.27 -24.87
N GLY A 196 11.19 5.15 -23.88
CA GLY A 196 11.64 6.54 -24.01
C GLY A 196 10.59 7.44 -24.68
N GLU A 197 9.37 6.96 -24.90
CA GLU A 197 8.31 7.68 -25.61
C GLU A 197 7.50 8.59 -24.68
N HIS A 198 8.15 9.55 -24.06
CA HIS A 198 7.50 10.60 -23.26
C HIS A 198 8.30 11.90 -23.35
N GLU A 199 7.61 13.04 -23.44
CA GLU A 199 8.24 14.36 -23.63
C GLU A 199 9.24 14.76 -22.54
N SER A 200 9.08 14.22 -21.32
CA SER A 200 9.98 14.46 -20.19
C SER A 200 11.20 13.53 -20.17
N LEU A 201 11.29 12.55 -21.07
CA LEU A 201 12.39 11.60 -21.14
C LEU A 201 13.33 11.93 -22.31
N GLU A 202 14.63 11.94 -22.06
CA GLU A 202 15.66 12.13 -23.09
C GLU A 202 16.03 10.84 -23.83
N GLN A 203 15.76 9.70 -23.19
CA GLN A 203 16.08 8.38 -23.72
C GLN A 203 15.23 7.29 -23.07
N ALA A 204 15.26 6.09 -23.66
CA ALA A 204 14.78 4.87 -23.02
C ALA A 204 15.71 4.44 -21.88
N TYR A 205 15.16 3.92 -20.78
CA TYR A 205 15.91 3.40 -19.66
C TYR A 205 15.65 1.92 -19.45
N GLN A 206 16.70 1.17 -19.21
CA GLN A 206 16.58 -0.26 -18.90
C GLN A 206 15.85 -0.45 -17.55
N PRO A 207 14.98 -1.46 -17.41
CA PRO A 207 14.26 -1.71 -16.16
C PRO A 207 15.17 -1.81 -14.93
N MET A 208 16.31 -2.49 -15.07
CA MET A 208 17.28 -2.63 -13.98
C MET A 208 17.96 -1.31 -13.59
N THR A 209 18.09 -0.36 -14.52
CA THR A 209 18.57 1.01 -14.20
C THR A 209 17.59 1.72 -13.29
N ILE A 210 16.29 1.64 -13.60
CA ILE A 210 15.23 2.25 -12.78
C ILE A 210 15.17 1.58 -11.40
N ARG A 211 15.22 0.25 -11.35
CA ARG A 211 15.27 -0.50 -10.09
C ARG A 211 16.48 -0.10 -9.25
N PHE A 212 17.65 -0.03 -9.84
CA PHE A 212 18.89 0.39 -9.16
C PHE A 212 18.77 1.82 -8.64
N PHE A 213 18.24 2.74 -9.46
CA PHE A 213 18.00 4.13 -9.07
C PHE A 213 17.10 4.22 -7.82
N ILE A 214 15.96 3.53 -7.81
CA ILE A 214 15.04 3.52 -6.67
C ILE A 214 15.72 2.94 -5.42
N LEU A 215 16.48 1.86 -5.55
CA LEU A 215 17.13 1.19 -4.43
C LEU A 215 18.32 1.98 -3.83
N GLN A 216 18.86 2.98 -4.52
CA GLN A 216 19.89 3.87 -3.98
C GLN A 216 19.31 4.85 -2.94
N ALA A 217 18.01 5.13 -2.98
CA ALA A 217 17.36 6.01 -2.03
C ALA A 217 16.90 5.24 -0.78
N HIS A 218 16.96 5.90 0.37
CA HIS A 218 16.31 5.36 1.56
C HIS A 218 14.79 5.36 1.34
N TYR A 219 14.07 4.28 1.68
CA TYR A 219 12.66 4.12 1.38
C TYR A 219 11.75 5.25 1.91
N ARG A 220 12.15 5.94 2.99
CA ARG A 220 11.44 7.12 3.54
C ARG A 220 11.74 8.42 2.81
N SER A 221 12.74 8.44 1.95
CA SER A 221 13.09 9.64 1.19
C SER A 221 12.24 9.74 -0.07
N THR A 222 11.93 10.96 -0.49
CA THR A 222 11.33 11.19 -1.80
C THR A 222 12.30 10.73 -2.89
N VAL A 223 11.79 10.00 -3.88
CA VAL A 223 12.54 9.58 -5.06
C VAL A 223 12.19 10.52 -6.19
N ASP A 224 13.15 11.36 -6.59
CA ASP A 224 12.95 12.33 -7.66
C ASP A 224 13.51 11.82 -8.98
N PHE A 225 12.62 11.52 -9.92
CA PHE A 225 12.99 11.09 -11.27
C PHE A 225 13.37 12.32 -12.11
N SER A 226 14.61 12.31 -12.61
CA SER A 226 15.10 13.22 -13.62
C SER A 226 16.00 12.46 -14.60
N ASN A 227 16.16 12.97 -15.82
CA ASN A 227 17.05 12.35 -16.80
C ASN A 227 18.50 12.26 -16.28
N GLU A 228 18.96 13.32 -15.63
CA GLU A 228 20.31 13.38 -15.06
C GLU A 228 20.51 12.29 -13.98
N ALA A 229 19.55 12.13 -13.07
CA ALA A 229 19.61 11.14 -12.01
C ALA A 229 19.55 9.69 -12.55
N LEU A 230 18.70 9.44 -13.54
CA LEU A 230 18.59 8.13 -14.20
C LEU A 230 19.86 7.77 -14.98
N GLN A 231 20.44 8.72 -15.72
CA GLN A 231 21.71 8.52 -16.43
C GLN A 231 22.88 8.29 -15.47
N ALA A 232 22.88 8.97 -14.30
CA ALA A 232 23.89 8.71 -13.27
C ALA A 232 23.75 7.31 -12.69
N ALA A 233 22.51 6.84 -12.42
CA ALA A 233 22.24 5.49 -11.97
C ALA A 233 22.66 4.44 -13.01
N GLU A 234 22.41 4.66 -14.29
CA GLU A 234 22.82 3.77 -15.37
C GLU A 234 24.34 3.60 -15.42
N LYS A 235 25.07 4.72 -15.34
CA LYS A 235 26.56 4.69 -15.27
C LYS A 235 27.04 3.95 -14.03
N GLY A 236 26.39 4.16 -12.88
CA GLY A 236 26.71 3.46 -11.62
C GLY A 236 26.50 1.96 -11.72
N MET A 237 25.37 1.53 -12.24
CA MET A 237 25.04 0.12 -12.45
C MET A 237 26.00 -0.55 -13.44
N THR A 238 26.33 0.11 -14.55
CA THR A 238 27.30 -0.38 -15.54
C THR A 238 28.67 -0.62 -14.90
N LYS A 239 29.15 0.31 -14.06
CA LYS A 239 30.41 0.12 -13.34
C LYS A 239 30.37 -1.08 -12.38
N LEU A 240 29.25 -1.28 -11.69
CA LEU A 240 29.09 -2.43 -10.80
C LEU A 240 29.11 -3.75 -11.57
N MET A 241 28.38 -3.83 -12.69
CA MET A 241 28.36 -5.02 -13.54
C MET A 241 29.75 -5.36 -14.12
N ASN A 242 30.47 -4.35 -14.63
CA ASN A 242 31.83 -4.50 -15.14
C ASN A 242 32.80 -5.00 -14.02
N ALA A 243 32.60 -4.58 -12.78
CA ALA A 243 33.40 -5.06 -11.65
C ALA A 243 33.11 -6.54 -11.35
N LEU A 244 31.86 -6.97 -11.42
CA LEU A 244 31.46 -8.37 -11.27
C LEU A 244 32.06 -9.24 -12.38
N ASP A 245 31.93 -8.79 -13.64
CA ASP A 245 32.52 -9.50 -14.79
C ASP A 245 34.07 -9.65 -14.63
N THR A 246 34.71 -8.63 -14.08
CA THR A 246 36.15 -8.67 -13.79
C THR A 246 36.46 -9.70 -12.72
N LEU A 247 35.66 -9.76 -11.65
CA LEU A 247 35.84 -10.73 -10.56
C LEU A 247 35.63 -12.17 -11.05
N ASP A 248 34.61 -12.40 -11.87
CA ASP A 248 34.34 -13.71 -12.46
C ASP A 248 35.47 -14.19 -13.41
N GLY A 249 36.19 -13.25 -14.01
CA GLY A 249 37.34 -13.52 -14.85
C GLY A 249 38.64 -13.86 -14.07
N ILE A 250 38.70 -13.62 -12.75
CA ILE A 250 39.86 -13.86 -11.93
C ILE A 250 40.02 -15.38 -11.69
N LYS A 251 41.04 -15.97 -12.28
CA LYS A 251 41.45 -17.35 -11.97
C LYS A 251 42.24 -17.32 -10.67
N VAL A 252 41.68 -17.90 -9.61
CA VAL A 252 42.43 -18.15 -8.37
C VAL A 252 43.28 -19.41 -8.59
N ASP A 253 44.61 -19.26 -8.56
CA ASP A 253 45.50 -20.40 -8.50
C ASP A 253 45.26 -21.16 -7.18
N SER A 254 44.91 -22.44 -7.29
CA SER A 254 44.64 -23.31 -6.13
C SER A 254 45.83 -23.51 -5.19
N ASP A 255 47.03 -23.07 -5.58
CA ASP A 255 48.27 -23.21 -4.81
C ASP A 255 48.65 -21.96 -3.97
N SER A 256 47.86 -20.90 -3.99
CA SER A 256 48.10 -19.75 -3.11
C SER A 256 47.58 -20.05 -1.68
N SER A 257 48.49 -20.55 -0.82
CA SER A 257 48.25 -20.55 0.64
C SER A 257 48.12 -19.09 1.11
N ILE A 258 46.89 -18.67 1.43
CA ILE A 258 46.69 -17.39 2.10
C ILE A 258 47.18 -17.55 3.53
N ASN A 259 48.36 -17.03 3.84
CA ASN A 259 48.79 -16.82 5.22
C ASN A 259 47.94 -15.67 5.78
N VAL A 260 46.97 -16.01 6.62
CA VAL A 260 46.25 -15.05 7.47
C VAL A 260 47.10 -14.94 8.75
N GLU A 261 47.93 -13.90 8.85
CA GLU A 261 48.50 -13.46 10.12
C GLU A 261 47.51 -12.56 10.87
#